data_34568b62429dc6282e9112da64a43385
#
_entry.id   34568b62429dc6282e9112da64a43385
#
_cell.length_a   1.000
_cell.length_b   1.000
_cell.length_c   1.000
_cell.angle_alpha   90.00
_cell.angle_beta   90.00
_cell.angle_gamma   90.00
#
_symmetry.space_group_name_H-M   'P 1'
#
loop_
_entity.id
_entity.type
_entity.pdbx_description
1 polymer ?
#
loop_
_entity_poly.entity_id
_entity_poly.type
_entity_poly.pdbx_seq_one_letter_code
_entity_poly.pdbx_strand_id
1 'polypeptide(L)'
;MQHLIDEIESGKYKNKQTGKEKIKAIVEQRRLGSFMNNTKWKELVDAISNEVEEIPIQYKTLFEDEEPNVFWTLNGDEHVLYMDMAAIEWFKIGSEIRKVEHRGRLIDDVLSVTDKKQVVENILNRFNIPYEYDDTDKCFTVFGYR
;
A
#
# COMPACT_ATOMS: atom_id res chain seq x y z
N MET A 1 32.39 -28.63 7.48
CA MET A 1 31.15 -29.14 8.05
C MET A 1 30.44 -28.10 8.90
N GLN A 2 31.11 -27.52 9.85
CA GLN A 2 30.58 -26.44 10.64
C GLN A 2 30.17 -25.25 9.75
N HIS A 3 30.96 -24.96 8.75
CA HIS A 3 30.69 -23.94 7.78
C HIS A 3 29.35 -24.14 7.04
N LEU A 4 29.05 -25.38 6.68
CA LEU A 4 27.79 -25.70 6.00
C LEU A 4 26.58 -25.53 6.93
N ILE A 5 26.71 -25.89 8.19
CA ILE A 5 25.67 -25.72 9.20
C ILE A 5 25.43 -24.22 9.45
N ASP A 6 26.51 -23.45 9.55
CA ASP A 6 26.44 -22.01 9.73
C ASP A 6 25.74 -21.34 8.54
N GLU A 7 25.97 -21.79 7.33
CA GLU A 7 25.28 -21.29 6.15
C GLU A 7 23.77 -21.59 6.20
N ILE A 8 23.38 -22.78 6.64
CA ILE A 8 21.97 -23.14 6.74
C ILE A 8 21.29 -22.35 7.85
N GLU A 9 21.91 -22.24 9.00
CA GLU A 9 21.36 -21.48 10.12
C GLU A 9 21.33 -19.98 9.83
N SER A 10 22.40 -19.44 9.30
CA SER A 10 22.48 -18.02 8.95
C SER A 10 21.63 -17.68 7.73
N GLY A 11 21.17 -18.66 6.97
CA GLY A 11 20.26 -18.46 5.87
C GLY A 11 18.97 -17.77 6.29
N LYS A 12 18.42 -18.13 7.45
CA LYS A 12 17.22 -17.47 8.00
C LYS A 12 17.52 -16.04 8.46
N TYR A 13 18.68 -15.82 9.07
CA TYR A 13 19.13 -14.50 9.49
C TYR A 13 19.50 -13.65 8.29
N LYS A 14 20.16 -14.23 7.32
CA LYS A 14 20.49 -13.54 6.05
C LYS A 14 19.23 -13.08 5.34
N ASN A 15 18.16 -13.88 5.36
CA ASN A 15 16.90 -13.48 4.74
C ASN A 15 16.29 -12.25 5.41
N LYS A 16 16.33 -12.15 6.74
CA LYS A 16 15.87 -10.96 7.46
C LYS A 16 16.77 -9.76 7.20
N GLN A 17 18.09 -9.93 7.34
CA GLN A 17 19.04 -8.87 7.07
C GLN A 17 19.08 -8.52 5.59
N THR A 18 19.01 -9.55 4.73
CA THR A 18 19.00 -9.39 3.28
C THR A 18 17.80 -8.56 2.82
N GLY A 19 16.67 -8.65 3.52
CA GLY A 19 15.51 -7.80 3.23
C GLY A 19 15.83 -6.32 3.42
N LYS A 20 16.37 -5.95 4.57
CA LYS A 20 16.78 -4.56 4.85
C LYS A 20 17.93 -4.12 3.95
N GLU A 21 18.90 -5.00 3.73
CA GLU A 21 20.03 -4.72 2.87
C GLU A 21 19.60 -4.54 1.41
N LYS A 22 18.66 -5.34 0.94
CA LYS A 22 18.10 -5.20 -0.41
C LYS A 22 17.37 -3.87 -0.58
N ILE A 23 16.56 -3.49 0.40
CA ILE A 23 15.87 -2.20 0.39
C ILE A 23 16.89 -1.07 0.29
N LYS A 24 17.89 -1.10 1.16
CA LYS A 24 18.95 -0.09 1.19
C LYS A 24 19.71 -0.05 -0.15
N ALA A 25 20.07 -1.20 -0.68
CA ALA A 25 20.78 -1.29 -1.96
C ALA A 25 19.96 -0.72 -3.11
N ILE A 26 18.68 -1.04 -3.19
CA ILE A 26 17.77 -0.53 -4.21
C ILE A 26 17.62 1.00 -4.09
N VAL A 27 17.42 1.48 -2.87
CA VAL A 27 17.26 2.92 -2.60
C VAL A 27 18.52 3.68 -3.01
N GLU A 28 19.70 3.16 -2.68
CA GLU A 28 20.97 3.77 -3.06
C GLU A 28 21.22 3.70 -4.57
N GLN A 29 20.96 2.55 -5.17
CA GLN A 29 21.17 2.35 -6.61
C GLN A 29 20.26 3.24 -7.44
N ARG A 30 18.99 3.36 -7.06
CA ARG A 30 18.00 4.17 -7.75
C ARG A 30 18.00 5.63 -7.28
N ARG A 31 18.80 5.96 -6.29
CA ARG A 31 18.92 7.31 -5.72
C ARG A 31 17.57 7.85 -5.25
N LEU A 32 16.83 7.03 -4.53
CA LEU A 32 15.52 7.39 -4.02
C LEU A 32 15.62 8.11 -2.67
N GLY A 33 14.71 9.07 -2.47
CA GLY A 33 14.49 9.65 -1.16
C GLY A 33 13.40 8.90 -0.42
N SER A 34 13.47 8.88 0.90
CA SER A 34 12.44 8.28 1.75
C SER A 34 11.48 9.35 2.25
N PHE A 35 10.18 9.11 2.12
CA PHE A 35 9.13 10.06 2.50
C PHE A 35 8.24 9.56 3.63
N MET A 36 8.35 8.27 3.96
CA MET A 36 7.52 7.65 4.97
C MET A 36 8.37 6.88 5.97
N ASN A 37 7.82 6.62 7.14
CA ASN A 37 8.38 5.71 8.12
C ASN A 37 7.30 4.72 8.57
N ASN A 38 7.67 3.71 9.33
CA ASN A 38 6.73 2.68 9.77
C ASN A 38 5.57 3.26 10.59
N THR A 39 5.82 4.26 11.40
CA THR A 39 4.79 4.93 12.20
C THR A 39 3.76 5.60 11.31
N LYS A 40 4.20 6.35 10.31
CA LYS A 40 3.28 7.02 9.36
C LYS A 40 2.50 6.02 8.53
N TRP A 41 3.13 4.95 8.07
CA TRP A 41 2.44 3.90 7.34
C TRP A 41 1.34 3.27 8.18
N LYS A 42 1.65 2.95 9.43
CA LYS A 42 0.68 2.37 10.35
C LYS A 42 -0.49 3.30 10.62
N GLU A 43 -0.20 4.57 10.88
CA GLU A 43 -1.23 5.58 11.09
C GLU A 43 -2.16 5.70 9.88
N LEU A 44 -1.58 5.72 8.67
CA LEU A 44 -2.34 5.80 7.43
C LEU A 44 -3.24 4.58 7.23
N VAL A 45 -2.66 3.38 7.33
CA VAL A 45 -3.39 2.13 7.11
C VAL A 45 -4.51 1.96 8.14
N ASP A 46 -4.22 2.24 9.40
CA ASP A 46 -5.22 2.15 10.47
C ASP A 46 -6.37 3.13 10.26
N ALA A 47 -6.06 4.37 9.89
CA ALA A 47 -7.08 5.38 9.64
C ALA A 47 -7.94 5.03 8.42
N ILE A 48 -7.33 4.57 7.35
CA ILE A 48 -8.07 4.13 6.15
C ILE A 48 -8.99 2.95 6.49
N SER A 49 -8.47 1.97 7.21
CA SER A 49 -9.26 0.79 7.59
C SER A 49 -10.45 1.15 8.48
N ASN A 50 -10.28 2.12 9.37
CA ASN A 50 -11.30 2.48 10.35
C ASN A 50 -12.30 3.53 9.84
N GLU A 51 -11.84 4.47 9.01
CA GLU A 51 -12.66 5.63 8.62
C GLU A 51 -13.20 5.53 7.19
N VAL A 52 -12.56 4.76 6.32
CA VAL A 52 -12.96 4.65 4.91
C VAL A 52 -13.02 3.18 4.52
N GLU A 53 -14.04 2.49 5.01
CA GLU A 53 -14.24 1.09 4.67
C GLU A 53 -14.46 0.89 3.17
N GLU A 54 -13.94 -0.21 2.64
CA GLU A 54 -14.12 -0.62 1.25
C GLU A 54 -13.49 0.30 0.21
N ILE A 55 -12.66 1.26 0.61
CA ILE A 55 -11.94 2.09 -0.36
C ILE A 55 -10.92 1.22 -1.10
N PRO A 56 -10.84 1.33 -2.44
CA PRO A 56 -9.85 0.57 -3.17
C PRO A 56 -8.44 1.10 -2.91
N ILE A 57 -7.51 0.18 -2.74
CA ILE A 57 -6.10 0.49 -2.57
C ILE A 57 -5.26 -0.31 -3.55
N GLN A 58 -4.08 0.19 -3.84
CA GLN A 58 -3.08 -0.52 -4.63
C GLN A 58 -1.71 -0.10 -4.10
N TYR A 59 -0.78 -1.01 -4.04
CA TYR A 59 0.58 -0.66 -3.63
C TYR A 59 1.61 -1.47 -4.42
N LYS A 60 2.80 -0.93 -4.48
CA LYS A 60 3.95 -1.56 -5.11
C LYS A 60 5.11 -1.54 -4.14
N THR A 61 5.82 -2.66 -4.04
CA THR A 61 7.05 -2.73 -3.25
C THR A 61 8.27 -2.48 -4.14
N LEU A 62 9.39 -2.17 -3.49
CA LEU A 62 10.68 -1.99 -4.18
C LEU A 62 11.17 -3.27 -4.87
N PHE A 63 10.67 -4.42 -4.44
CA PHE A 63 11.09 -5.72 -4.98
C PHE A 63 10.35 -6.11 -6.25
N GLU A 64 9.28 -5.43 -6.58
CA GLU A 64 8.48 -5.70 -7.76
C GLU A 64 8.97 -4.89 -8.95
N ASP A 65 9.10 -5.56 -10.09
CA ASP A 65 9.54 -4.90 -11.33
C ASP A 65 8.39 -4.24 -12.07
N GLU A 66 7.19 -4.78 -11.94
CA GLU A 66 6.01 -4.29 -12.66
C GLU A 66 4.99 -3.70 -11.70
N GLU A 67 4.21 -2.74 -12.20
CA GLU A 67 3.11 -2.17 -11.43
C GLU A 67 1.99 -3.20 -11.29
N PRO A 68 1.41 -3.32 -10.08
CA PRO A 68 0.29 -4.23 -9.87
C PRO A 68 -0.96 -3.76 -10.60
N ASN A 69 -1.73 -4.72 -11.10
CA ASN A 69 -2.95 -4.45 -11.86
C ASN A 69 -4.21 -4.53 -11.01
N VAL A 70 -4.10 -5.06 -9.80
CA VAL A 70 -5.23 -5.40 -8.97
C VAL A 70 -5.36 -4.43 -7.81
N PHE A 71 -6.58 -3.96 -7.59
CA PHE A 71 -6.92 -3.17 -6.41
C PHE A 71 -7.54 -4.06 -5.36
N TRP A 72 -7.22 -3.79 -4.11
CA TRP A 72 -7.79 -4.48 -2.96
C TRP A 72 -8.54 -3.50 -2.07
N THR A 73 -9.29 -4.01 -1.11
CA THR A 73 -9.80 -3.19 -0.03
C THR A 73 -9.14 -3.64 1.27
N LEU A 74 -8.97 -2.72 2.20
CA LEU A 74 -8.38 -3.06 3.50
C LEU A 74 -9.39 -3.71 4.45
N ASN A 75 -10.65 -3.69 4.09
CA ASN A 75 -11.72 -4.19 4.94
C ASN A 75 -11.63 -5.71 5.08
N GLY A 76 -11.25 -6.17 6.26
CA GLY A 76 -11.10 -7.57 6.55
C GLY A 76 -9.84 -8.22 5.98
N ASP A 77 -9.07 -7.48 5.21
CA ASP A 77 -7.81 -7.95 4.65
C ASP A 77 -6.65 -7.39 5.46
N GLU A 78 -5.98 -8.27 6.18
CA GLU A 78 -4.84 -7.89 7.00
C GLU A 78 -3.51 -8.01 6.25
N HIS A 79 -3.55 -8.30 4.96
CA HIS A 79 -2.36 -8.50 4.15
C HIS A 79 -1.35 -7.36 4.27
N VAL A 80 -1.81 -6.12 4.16
CA VAL A 80 -0.94 -4.94 4.27
C VAL A 80 -0.36 -4.79 5.67
N LEU A 81 -1.09 -5.20 6.71
CA LEU A 81 -0.64 -5.07 8.10
C LEU A 81 0.52 -6.01 8.44
N TYR A 82 0.63 -7.12 7.72
CA TYR A 82 1.68 -8.12 7.95
C TYR A 82 2.88 -7.96 7.04
N MET A 83 2.81 -7.08 6.04
CA MET A 83 3.94 -6.86 5.16
C MET A 83 4.95 -5.90 5.79
N ASP A 84 6.18 -5.92 5.28
CA ASP A 84 7.19 -4.95 5.65
C ASP A 84 6.88 -3.62 4.92
N MET A 85 6.31 -2.69 5.65
CA MET A 85 5.93 -1.39 5.09
C MET A 85 7.13 -0.57 4.64
N ALA A 86 8.33 -0.86 5.16
CA ALA A 86 9.56 -0.23 4.70
C ALA A 86 9.88 -0.56 3.24
N ALA A 87 9.30 -1.62 2.69
CA ALA A 87 9.48 -2.01 1.30
C ALA A 87 8.51 -1.33 0.33
N ILE A 88 7.52 -0.60 0.82
CA ILE A 88 6.52 0.03 -0.04
C ILE A 88 7.15 1.19 -0.82
N GLU A 89 7.17 1.07 -2.14
CA GLU A 89 7.61 2.15 -3.02
C GLU A 89 6.53 3.23 -3.13
N TRP A 90 5.30 2.83 -3.42
CA TRP A 90 4.15 3.73 -3.44
C TRP A 90 2.87 3.00 -3.02
N PHE A 91 1.91 3.79 -2.58
CA PHE A 91 0.61 3.32 -2.10
C PHE A 91 -0.48 4.22 -2.66
N LYS A 92 -1.39 3.64 -3.42
CA LYS A 92 -2.50 4.38 -4.02
C LYS A 92 -3.78 4.12 -3.26
N ILE A 93 -4.54 5.17 -3.05
CA ILE A 93 -5.83 5.12 -2.35
C ILE A 93 -6.87 5.74 -3.28
N GLY A 94 -7.91 5.00 -3.60
CA GLY A 94 -9.00 5.53 -4.40
C GLY A 94 -9.73 6.66 -3.68
N SER A 95 -10.38 7.52 -4.46
CA SER A 95 -11.16 8.63 -3.91
C SER A 95 -12.65 8.37 -3.93
N GLU A 96 -13.06 7.24 -4.47
CA GLU A 96 -14.49 6.89 -4.54
C GLU A 96 -14.70 5.39 -4.39
N ILE A 97 -15.87 5.04 -3.89
CA ILE A 97 -16.28 3.65 -3.74
C ILE A 97 -17.36 3.38 -4.78
N ARG A 98 -17.12 2.39 -5.64
CA ARG A 98 -18.06 1.97 -6.68
C ARG A 98 -18.63 0.61 -6.31
N LYS A 99 -19.96 0.54 -6.24
CA LYS A 99 -20.66 -0.71 -5.97
C LYS A 99 -21.73 -0.96 -7.01
N VAL A 100 -21.84 -2.20 -7.45
CA VAL A 100 -22.91 -2.64 -8.33
C VAL A 100 -23.92 -3.42 -7.50
N GLU A 101 -25.16 -2.94 -7.48
CA GLU A 101 -26.27 -3.63 -6.80
C GLU A 101 -27.04 -4.46 -7.81
N HIS A 102 -27.13 -5.75 -7.54
CA HIS A 102 -27.96 -6.69 -8.32
C HIS A 102 -29.35 -6.72 -7.71
N ARG A 103 -30.32 -6.14 -8.43
CA ARG A 103 -31.69 -6.00 -7.91
C ARG A 103 -32.62 -7.14 -8.29
N GLY A 104 -32.16 -8.12 -9.03
CA GLY A 104 -32.93 -9.27 -9.47
C GLY A 104 -32.81 -9.55 -10.96
N ARG A 105 -33.45 -10.62 -11.43
CA ARG A 105 -33.30 -11.10 -12.79
C ARG A 105 -33.81 -10.15 -13.87
N LEU A 106 -34.85 -9.39 -13.56
CA LEU A 106 -35.55 -8.56 -14.54
C LEU A 106 -35.33 -7.06 -14.27
N ILE A 107 -34.48 -6.74 -13.32
CA ILE A 107 -34.19 -5.35 -12.95
C ILE A 107 -32.71 -5.10 -13.24
N ASP A 108 -32.44 -4.01 -13.94
CA ASP A 108 -31.07 -3.63 -14.24
C ASP A 108 -30.24 -3.40 -12.99
N ASP A 109 -28.96 -3.77 -13.07
CA ASP A 109 -28.03 -3.49 -12.00
C ASP A 109 -27.84 -1.98 -11.86
N VAL A 110 -27.67 -1.53 -10.62
CA VAL A 110 -27.43 -0.12 -10.32
C VAL A 110 -26.00 0.07 -9.87
N LEU A 111 -25.30 0.97 -10.53
CA LEU A 111 -23.98 1.41 -10.11
C LEU A 111 -24.15 2.53 -9.08
N SER A 112 -23.62 2.30 -7.89
CA SER A 112 -23.55 3.30 -6.83
C SER A 112 -22.12 3.80 -6.71
N VAL A 113 -21.94 5.11 -6.74
CA VAL A 113 -20.64 5.76 -6.57
C VAL A 113 -20.70 6.68 -5.36
N THR A 114 -19.82 6.43 -4.40
CA THR A 114 -19.72 7.26 -3.20
C THR A 114 -18.39 8.00 -3.22
N ASP A 115 -18.45 9.32 -3.17
CA ASP A 115 -17.26 10.16 -3.14
C ASP A 115 -16.67 10.16 -1.73
N LYS A 116 -15.39 9.79 -1.63
CA LYS A 116 -14.63 9.76 -0.38
C LYS A 116 -13.36 10.61 -0.45
N LYS A 117 -13.23 11.43 -1.48
CA LYS A 117 -12.02 12.25 -1.70
C LYS A 117 -11.68 13.09 -0.47
N GLN A 118 -12.66 13.80 0.07
CA GLN A 118 -12.42 14.70 1.20
C GLN A 118 -12.01 13.94 2.46
N VAL A 119 -12.61 12.77 2.70
CA VAL A 119 -12.29 11.93 3.86
C VAL A 119 -10.84 11.46 3.78
N VAL A 120 -10.44 10.95 2.62
CA VAL A 120 -9.05 10.47 2.41
C VAL A 120 -8.06 11.63 2.52
N GLU A 121 -8.37 12.76 1.90
CA GLU A 121 -7.52 13.95 1.96
C GLU A 121 -7.34 14.44 3.40
N ASN A 122 -8.42 14.44 4.19
CA ASN A 122 -8.36 14.82 5.60
C ASN A 122 -7.44 13.88 6.41
N ILE A 123 -7.46 12.59 6.12
CA ILE A 123 -6.57 11.62 6.77
C ILE A 123 -5.11 11.92 6.43
N LEU A 124 -4.82 12.12 5.15
CA LEU A 124 -3.46 12.42 4.71
C LEU A 124 -2.93 13.70 5.34
N ASN A 125 -3.76 14.73 5.39
CA ASN A 125 -3.39 16.01 6.00
C ASN A 125 -3.23 15.90 7.52
N ARG A 126 -4.05 15.08 8.17
CA ARG A 126 -3.98 14.86 9.63
C ARG A 126 -2.63 14.36 10.07
N PHE A 127 -2.04 13.46 9.29
CA PHE A 127 -0.75 12.85 9.61
C PHE A 127 0.43 13.50 8.88
N ASN A 128 0.19 14.62 8.21
CA ASN A 128 1.21 15.34 7.44
C ASN A 128 1.89 14.44 6.39
N ILE A 129 1.10 13.65 5.70
CA ILE A 129 1.59 12.72 4.68
C ILE A 129 1.52 13.44 3.32
N PRO A 130 2.67 13.62 2.63
CA PRO A 130 2.66 14.17 1.28
C PRO A 130 1.98 13.20 0.31
N TYR A 131 1.22 13.74 -0.62
CA TYR A 131 0.52 12.94 -1.62
C TYR A 131 0.39 13.69 -2.94
N GLU A 132 0.12 12.93 -3.99
CA GLU A 132 -0.31 13.47 -5.27
C GLU A 132 -1.70 12.93 -5.58
N TYR A 133 -2.57 13.76 -6.15
CA TYR A 133 -3.89 13.33 -6.56
C TYR A 133 -4.00 13.30 -8.09
N ASP A 134 -4.46 12.17 -8.63
CA ASP A 134 -4.73 12.02 -10.05
C ASP A 134 -6.24 12.05 -10.28
N ASP A 135 -6.69 13.13 -10.93
CA ASP A 135 -8.12 13.31 -11.20
C ASP A 135 -8.64 12.37 -12.29
N THR A 136 -7.76 11.89 -13.17
CA THR A 136 -8.13 10.92 -14.20
C THR A 136 -8.39 9.54 -13.60
N ASP A 137 -7.45 9.06 -12.79
CA ASP A 137 -7.55 7.75 -12.14
C ASP A 137 -8.34 7.79 -10.84
N LYS A 138 -8.68 8.99 -10.36
CA LYS A 138 -9.42 9.18 -9.10
C LYS A 138 -8.74 8.51 -7.92
N CYS A 139 -7.45 8.75 -7.77
CA CYS A 139 -6.69 8.18 -6.67
C CYS A 139 -5.62 9.12 -6.14
N PHE A 140 -5.28 8.91 -4.87
CA PHE A 140 -4.15 9.56 -4.19
C PHE A 140 -2.97 8.62 -4.25
N THR A 141 -1.78 9.16 -4.50
CA THR A 141 -0.54 8.38 -4.44
C THR A 141 0.32 8.90 -3.30
N VAL A 142 0.67 7.99 -2.40
CA VAL A 142 1.60 8.24 -1.30
C VAL A 142 2.89 7.51 -1.65
N PHE A 143 4.01 8.23 -1.68
CA PHE A 143 5.30 7.64 -2.00
C PHE A 143 6.03 7.27 -0.72
N GLY A 144 6.44 6.01 -0.64
CA GLY A 144 7.40 5.59 0.37
C GLY A 144 8.80 6.02 -0.03
N TYR A 145 9.09 5.90 -1.32
CA TYR A 145 10.36 6.27 -1.92
C TYR A 145 10.13 6.91 -3.29
N ARG A 146 10.95 7.92 -3.56
CA ARG A 146 10.86 8.60 -4.85
C ARG A 146 12.17 9.28 -5.26
#